data_deadc292df714b2ed1af544609b4c356
#
_entry.id   deadc292df714b2ed1af544609b4c356
#
_cell.length_a   1.000
_cell.length_b   1.000
_cell.length_c   1.000
_cell.angle_alpha   90.00
_cell.angle_beta   90.00
_cell.angle_gamma   90.00
#
_symmetry.space_group_name_H-M   'P 1'
#
loop_
_entity.id
_entity.type
_entity.pdbx_description
1 polymer ?
#
loop_
_entity_poly.entity_id
_entity_poly.type
_entity_poly.pdbx_seq_one_letter_code
_entity_poly.pdbx_strand_id
1 'polypeptide(L)'
;MTETNAPVHNQPQPAPVKRNEVLRFVYVLNIVSCFAVVLLHTTLPVYSPQPTWHWLEMLSLQSLAIFAVPVFFMVSGMNLLGYRNRYPTSVFFRKRFWRVGKAMLLGSLACYVLFCVFPYSFYGAEQFAGVFGVVDFIKRFLTNQINDTYWFFYSIIYLYVLTPILSLVVHNRRCVEYLLVLTAAISVGLPLTERFGLNPIYVNSLLSWPLFSSVALLYFLAGYYVHTYW
;
A
#
# COMPACT_ATOMS: atom_id res chain seq x y z
N MET A 1 -57.15 -3.52 5.14
CA MET A 1 -55.89 -3.57 4.43
C MET A 1 -54.87 -4.12 5.40
N THR A 2 -54.61 -5.42 5.27
CA THR A 2 -53.70 -6.17 6.14
C THR A 2 -52.32 -6.18 5.50
N GLU A 3 -51.35 -5.48 6.13
CA GLU A 3 -49.94 -5.55 5.72
C GLU A 3 -49.34 -6.89 6.14
N THR A 4 -48.97 -7.67 5.17
CA THR A 4 -48.27 -8.95 5.33
C THR A 4 -46.78 -8.67 5.59
N ASN A 5 -46.34 -8.81 6.85
CA ASN A 5 -44.95 -8.81 7.22
C ASN A 5 -44.26 -10.05 6.63
N ALA A 6 -43.44 -9.84 5.60
CA ALA A 6 -42.55 -10.89 5.07
C ALA A 6 -41.42 -11.18 6.09
N PRO A 7 -41.04 -12.44 6.34
CA PRO A 7 -39.99 -12.78 7.31
C PRO A 7 -38.63 -12.30 6.80
N VAL A 8 -37.95 -11.55 7.66
CA VAL A 8 -36.54 -11.16 7.49
C VAL A 8 -35.71 -12.44 7.42
N HIS A 9 -35.12 -12.69 6.27
CA HIS A 9 -34.24 -13.84 6.02
C HIS A 9 -33.00 -13.72 6.92
N ASN A 10 -32.97 -14.50 8.00
CA ASN A 10 -31.83 -14.63 8.89
C ASN A 10 -30.69 -15.28 8.11
N GLN A 11 -29.77 -14.50 7.60
CA GLN A 11 -28.50 -15.03 7.08
C GLN A 11 -27.68 -15.55 8.27
N PRO A 12 -27.10 -16.75 8.20
CA PRO A 12 -26.26 -17.28 9.27
C PRO A 12 -25.06 -16.35 9.47
N GLN A 13 -24.95 -15.79 10.66
CA GLN A 13 -23.77 -15.02 11.06
C GLN A 13 -22.56 -15.97 11.05
N PRO A 14 -21.46 -15.61 10.37
CA PRO A 14 -20.24 -16.40 10.41
C PRO A 14 -19.78 -16.53 11.87
N ALA A 15 -19.39 -17.75 12.25
CA ALA A 15 -18.91 -18.06 13.60
C ALA A 15 -17.78 -17.10 14.01
N PRO A 16 -17.75 -16.62 15.26
CA PRO A 16 -16.72 -15.68 15.70
C PRO A 16 -15.34 -16.33 15.63
N VAL A 17 -14.55 -15.96 14.63
CA VAL A 17 -13.15 -16.39 14.51
C VAL A 17 -12.41 -15.94 15.78
N LYS A 18 -11.79 -16.87 16.50
CA LYS A 18 -11.11 -16.58 17.76
C LYS A 18 -10.04 -15.50 17.52
N ARG A 19 -10.16 -14.38 18.19
CA ARG A 19 -9.28 -13.20 18.08
C ARG A 19 -7.78 -13.54 18.07
N ASN A 20 -7.39 -14.60 18.77
CA ASN A 20 -6.00 -15.04 18.85
C ASN A 20 -5.48 -15.69 17.56
N GLU A 21 -6.34 -16.34 16.77
CA GLU A 21 -5.95 -16.96 15.49
C GLU A 21 -5.73 -15.91 14.42
N VAL A 22 -6.61 -14.91 14.33
CA VAL A 22 -6.43 -13.76 13.44
C VAL A 22 -5.12 -13.01 13.73
N LEU A 23 -4.79 -12.83 15.00
CA LEU A 23 -3.55 -12.17 15.39
C LEU A 23 -2.31 -12.97 14.94
N ARG A 24 -2.29 -14.28 15.14
CA ARG A 24 -1.17 -15.15 14.70
C ARG A 24 -0.97 -15.11 13.19
N PHE A 25 -2.02 -15.26 12.42
CA PHE A 25 -2.00 -15.19 10.97
C PHE A 25 -1.40 -13.86 10.47
N VAL A 26 -1.85 -12.73 11.03
CA VAL A 26 -1.33 -11.40 10.67
C VAL A 26 0.15 -11.25 10.99
N TYR A 27 0.61 -11.76 12.15
CA TYR A 27 2.04 -11.73 12.49
C TYR A 27 2.88 -12.56 11.53
N VAL A 28 2.45 -13.76 11.18
CA VAL A 28 3.16 -14.62 10.23
C VAL A 28 3.24 -13.94 8.85
N LEU A 29 2.12 -13.43 8.35
CA LEU A 29 2.10 -12.71 7.07
C LEU A 29 3.05 -11.51 7.08
N ASN A 30 3.05 -10.71 8.13
CA ASN A 30 3.95 -9.55 8.24
C ASN A 30 5.42 -9.98 8.26
N ILE A 31 5.78 -11.02 9.01
CA ILE A 31 7.16 -11.52 9.07
C ILE A 31 7.60 -12.02 7.70
N VAL A 32 6.82 -12.88 7.05
CA VAL A 32 7.13 -13.41 5.71
C VAL A 32 7.25 -12.27 4.70
N SER A 33 6.33 -11.31 4.74
CA SER A 33 6.38 -10.15 3.85
C SER A 33 7.58 -9.25 4.11
N CYS A 34 8.04 -9.09 5.36
CA CYS A 34 9.27 -8.36 5.65
C CYS A 34 10.50 -9.01 5.00
N PHE A 35 10.65 -10.34 5.12
CA PHE A 35 11.73 -11.06 4.44
C PHE A 35 11.62 -10.92 2.91
N ALA A 36 10.44 -11.06 2.36
CA ALA A 36 10.22 -10.91 0.93
C ALA A 36 10.55 -9.48 0.43
N VAL A 37 10.25 -8.43 1.20
CA VAL A 37 10.65 -7.06 0.86
C VAL A 37 12.16 -6.90 0.86
N VAL A 38 12.88 -7.48 1.82
CA VAL A 38 14.35 -7.46 1.80
C VAL A 38 14.86 -8.14 0.52
N LEU A 39 14.28 -9.29 0.16
CA LEU A 39 14.62 -10.00 -1.07
C LEU A 39 14.37 -9.14 -2.33
N LEU A 40 13.24 -8.43 -2.41
CA LEU A 40 12.95 -7.50 -3.51
C LEU A 40 14.03 -6.42 -3.67
N HIS A 41 14.57 -5.91 -2.57
CA HIS A 41 15.60 -4.88 -2.60
C HIS A 41 17.02 -5.42 -2.85
N THR A 42 17.25 -6.73 -2.71
CA THR A 42 18.52 -7.36 -3.06
C THR A 42 18.57 -7.87 -4.50
N THR A 43 17.43 -7.95 -5.17
CA THR A 43 17.30 -8.45 -6.56
C THR A 43 17.14 -7.34 -7.60
N LEU A 44 17.59 -6.12 -7.31
CA LEU A 44 17.51 -4.95 -8.21
C LEU A 44 18.10 -5.14 -9.62
N PRO A 45 19.16 -5.98 -9.84
CA PRO A 45 19.67 -6.24 -11.20
C PRO A 45 18.63 -6.77 -12.18
N VAL A 46 17.48 -7.26 -11.70
CA VAL A 46 16.36 -7.71 -12.56
C VAL A 46 15.84 -6.62 -13.50
N TYR A 47 15.94 -5.35 -13.11
CA TYR A 47 15.50 -4.21 -13.92
C TYR A 47 16.44 -3.85 -15.08
N SER A 48 17.62 -4.50 -15.16
CA SER A 48 18.55 -4.41 -16.28
C SER A 48 18.62 -5.76 -16.99
N PRO A 49 17.69 -6.08 -17.91
CA PRO A 49 17.59 -7.38 -18.54
C PRO A 49 18.89 -7.79 -19.25
N GLN A 50 19.41 -8.95 -18.89
CA GLN A 50 20.57 -9.58 -19.52
C GLN A 50 20.28 -11.06 -19.72
N PRO A 51 20.64 -11.68 -20.85
CA PRO A 51 20.41 -13.10 -21.12
C PRO A 51 21.40 -14.00 -20.37
N THR A 52 21.42 -13.91 -19.03
CA THR A 52 22.32 -14.66 -18.16
C THR A 52 21.53 -15.48 -17.14
N TRP A 53 22.11 -16.59 -16.68
CA TRP A 53 21.51 -17.39 -15.60
C TRP A 53 21.31 -16.58 -14.34
N HIS A 54 22.24 -15.71 -14.01
CA HIS A 54 22.14 -14.83 -12.85
C HIS A 54 20.92 -13.90 -12.93
N TRP A 55 20.63 -13.35 -14.10
CA TRP A 55 19.43 -12.54 -14.29
C TRP A 55 18.14 -13.35 -14.12
N LEU A 56 18.11 -14.60 -14.61
CA LEU A 56 16.96 -15.50 -14.44
C LEU A 56 16.73 -15.87 -12.97
N GLU A 57 17.81 -16.10 -12.21
CA GLU A 57 17.72 -16.32 -10.77
C GLU A 57 17.11 -15.10 -10.05
N MET A 58 17.62 -13.89 -10.32
CA MET A 58 17.07 -12.65 -9.76
C MET A 58 15.60 -12.44 -10.14
N LEU A 59 15.24 -12.70 -11.39
CA LEU A 59 13.86 -12.63 -11.87
C LEU A 59 12.94 -13.62 -11.14
N SER A 60 13.40 -14.83 -10.92
CA SER A 60 12.65 -15.86 -10.20
C SER A 60 12.42 -15.46 -8.75
N LEU A 61 13.45 -14.99 -8.06
CA LEU A 61 13.36 -14.51 -6.68
C LEU A 61 12.45 -13.28 -6.57
N GLN A 62 12.57 -12.33 -7.49
CA GLN A 62 11.71 -11.15 -7.56
C GLN A 62 10.24 -11.55 -7.74
N SER A 63 9.97 -12.49 -8.64
CA SER A 63 8.61 -12.99 -8.91
C SER A 63 7.99 -13.67 -7.70
N LEU A 64 8.79 -14.43 -6.95
CA LEU A 64 8.36 -15.09 -5.71
C LEU A 64 8.10 -14.10 -4.58
N ALA A 65 8.81 -12.97 -4.53
CA ALA A 65 8.74 -12.02 -3.43
C ALA A 65 7.74 -10.87 -3.66
N ILE A 66 7.25 -10.66 -4.89
CA ILE A 66 6.43 -9.49 -5.28
C ILE A 66 5.10 -9.39 -4.52
N PHE A 67 4.61 -10.50 -3.96
CA PHE A 67 3.38 -10.54 -3.16
C PHE A 67 3.47 -9.71 -1.86
N ALA A 68 4.67 -9.42 -1.40
CA ALA A 68 4.89 -8.81 -0.08
C ALA A 68 4.18 -7.47 0.09
N VAL A 69 4.29 -6.59 -0.90
CA VAL A 69 3.70 -5.24 -0.85
C VAL A 69 2.18 -5.30 -0.89
N PRO A 70 1.53 -6.04 -1.82
CA PRO A 70 0.11 -6.32 -1.75
C PRO A 70 -0.38 -6.80 -0.38
N VAL A 71 0.31 -7.76 0.21
CA VAL A 71 -0.05 -8.30 1.53
C VAL A 71 -0.02 -7.24 2.62
N PHE A 72 0.99 -6.35 2.66
CA PHE A 72 1.01 -5.26 3.63
C PHE A 72 -0.18 -4.30 3.49
N PHE A 73 -0.59 -3.97 2.27
CA PHE A 73 -1.76 -3.14 2.05
C PHE A 73 -3.05 -3.88 2.44
N MET A 74 -3.19 -5.17 2.11
CA MET A 74 -4.33 -6.00 2.49
C MET A 74 -4.46 -6.11 4.01
N VAL A 75 -3.39 -6.43 4.71
CA VAL A 75 -3.35 -6.52 6.19
C VAL A 75 -3.68 -5.16 6.81
N SER A 76 -3.21 -4.08 6.22
CA SER A 76 -3.54 -2.72 6.67
C SER A 76 -5.02 -2.42 6.50
N GLY A 77 -5.62 -2.73 5.36
CA GLY A 77 -7.05 -2.53 5.10
C GLY A 77 -7.93 -3.32 6.06
N MET A 78 -7.62 -4.61 6.24
CA MET A 78 -8.29 -5.49 7.20
C MET A 78 -8.32 -4.91 8.63
N ASN A 79 -7.21 -4.35 9.08
CA ASN A 79 -7.08 -3.85 10.44
C ASN A 79 -7.63 -2.43 10.64
N LEU A 80 -7.67 -1.61 9.58
CA LEU A 80 -7.89 -0.17 9.70
C LEU A 80 -9.29 0.28 9.29
N LEU A 81 -9.92 -0.32 8.29
CA LEU A 81 -11.20 0.17 7.78
C LEU A 81 -12.33 0.06 8.79
N GLY A 82 -12.28 -0.93 9.70
CA GLY A 82 -13.22 -1.06 10.82
C GLY A 82 -12.87 -0.28 12.08
N TYR A 83 -11.99 0.73 12.02
CA TYR A 83 -11.50 1.41 13.24
C TYR A 83 -12.59 2.16 14.01
N ARG A 84 -13.62 2.65 13.36
CA ARG A 84 -14.71 3.43 13.97
C ARG A 84 -15.45 2.66 15.05
N ASN A 85 -15.48 1.33 14.96
CA ASN A 85 -16.07 0.45 15.99
C ASN A 85 -15.21 0.38 17.26
N ARG A 86 -14.00 0.95 17.27
CA ARG A 86 -13.03 0.82 18.38
C ARG A 86 -12.65 2.16 19.00
N TYR A 87 -12.54 3.24 18.20
CA TYR A 87 -12.10 4.56 18.69
C TYR A 87 -12.42 5.67 17.67
N PRO A 88 -12.48 6.94 18.13
CA PRO A 88 -12.77 8.09 17.26
C PRO A 88 -11.62 8.40 16.31
N THR A 89 -11.93 9.16 15.25
CA THR A 89 -10.98 9.50 14.16
C THR A 89 -9.75 10.28 14.65
N SER A 90 -9.90 11.15 15.65
CA SER A 90 -8.76 11.88 16.23
C SER A 90 -7.72 10.94 16.85
N VAL A 91 -8.19 9.91 17.57
CA VAL A 91 -7.31 8.88 18.14
C VAL A 91 -6.68 8.03 17.05
N PHE A 92 -7.43 7.73 15.96
CA PHE A 92 -6.90 7.03 14.78
C PHE A 92 -5.70 7.77 14.21
N PHE A 93 -5.86 9.04 13.85
CA PHE A 93 -4.79 9.86 13.28
C PHE A 93 -3.59 9.94 14.23
N ARG A 94 -3.81 10.31 15.50
CA ARG A 94 -2.72 10.41 16.46
C ARG A 94 -1.91 9.12 16.58
N LYS A 95 -2.56 7.94 16.64
CA LYS A 95 -1.87 6.65 16.76
C LYS A 95 -1.11 6.26 15.49
N ARG A 96 -1.67 6.52 14.30
CA ARG A 96 -1.12 6.03 13.02
C ARG A 96 -0.09 7.00 12.45
N PHE A 97 -0.44 8.28 12.33
CA PHE A 97 0.51 9.29 11.85
C PHE A 97 1.73 9.44 12.74
N TRP A 98 1.53 9.42 14.06
CA TRP A 98 2.65 9.54 14.98
C TRP A 98 3.63 8.38 14.89
N ARG A 99 3.13 7.16 14.71
CA ARG A 99 3.98 5.97 14.59
C ARG A 99 4.71 5.93 13.24
N VAL A 100 3.98 6.01 12.14
CA VAL A 100 4.53 5.88 10.79
C VAL A 100 5.26 7.15 10.38
N GLY A 101 4.71 8.32 10.68
CA GLY A 101 5.32 9.60 10.36
C GLY A 101 6.67 9.82 11.07
N LYS A 102 6.78 9.42 12.36
CA LYS A 102 8.09 9.46 13.04
C LYS A 102 9.09 8.52 12.41
N ALA A 103 8.71 7.27 12.13
CA ALA A 103 9.61 6.31 11.51
C ALA A 103 10.10 6.80 10.14
N MET A 104 9.19 7.33 9.33
CA MET A 104 9.49 7.90 8.02
C MET A 104 10.40 9.14 8.14
N LEU A 105 10.08 10.07 9.04
CA LEU A 105 10.88 11.29 9.22
C LEU A 105 12.29 10.97 9.70
N LEU A 106 12.42 10.13 10.75
CA LEU A 106 13.73 9.76 11.30
C LEU A 106 14.56 8.94 10.30
N GLY A 107 13.92 8.00 9.59
CA GLY A 107 14.59 7.21 8.54
C GLY A 107 15.05 8.11 7.38
N SER A 108 14.19 9.02 6.91
CA SER A 108 14.55 9.98 5.84
C SER A 108 15.66 10.92 6.28
N LEU A 109 15.64 11.40 7.52
CA LEU A 109 16.69 12.26 8.05
C LEU A 109 18.03 11.51 8.13
N ALA A 110 18.01 10.28 8.64
CA ALA A 110 19.20 9.44 8.71
C ALA A 110 19.79 9.17 7.30
N CYS A 111 18.94 8.77 6.33
CA CYS A 111 19.38 8.58 4.94
C CYS A 111 19.93 9.85 4.33
N TYR A 112 19.26 11.00 4.52
CA TYR A 112 19.72 12.28 3.99
C TYR A 112 21.09 12.66 4.51
N VAL A 113 21.30 12.55 5.83
CA VAL A 113 22.62 12.84 6.45
C VAL A 113 23.68 11.88 5.92
N LEU A 114 23.40 10.58 5.86
CA LEU A 114 24.33 9.58 5.33
C LEU A 114 24.72 9.86 3.87
N PHE A 115 23.76 10.20 3.02
CA PHE A 115 23.99 10.49 1.60
C PHE A 115 24.77 11.81 1.41
N CYS A 116 24.50 12.82 2.23
CA CYS A 116 25.28 14.06 2.18
C CYS A 116 26.72 13.88 2.67
N VAL A 117 26.95 13.03 3.68
CA VAL A 117 28.30 12.77 4.24
C VAL A 117 29.09 11.79 3.36
N PHE A 118 28.41 10.80 2.78
CA PHE A 118 29.02 9.74 1.96
C PHE A 118 28.40 9.63 0.57
N PRO A 119 28.41 10.71 -0.25
CA PRO A 119 27.68 10.77 -1.51
C PRO A 119 28.15 9.75 -2.57
N TYR A 120 29.38 9.30 -2.47
CA TYR A 120 29.97 8.32 -3.42
C TYR A 120 29.98 6.87 -2.89
N SER A 121 29.44 6.63 -1.69
CA SER A 121 29.42 5.28 -1.09
C SER A 121 28.10 4.55 -1.33
N PHE A 122 27.08 5.24 -1.79
CA PHE A 122 25.76 4.68 -2.04
C PHE A 122 25.31 4.97 -3.47
N TYR A 123 24.73 3.98 -4.12
CA TYR A 123 24.21 4.12 -5.47
C TYR A 123 23.11 5.21 -5.54
N GLY A 124 23.26 6.17 -6.46
CA GLY A 124 22.34 7.28 -6.63
C GLY A 124 22.47 8.41 -5.60
N ALA A 125 23.46 8.33 -4.71
CA ALA A 125 23.67 9.37 -3.70
C ALA A 125 24.58 10.51 -4.17
N GLU A 126 25.18 10.44 -5.36
CA GLU A 126 26.06 11.48 -5.94
C GLU A 126 25.33 12.83 -6.04
N GLN A 127 24.01 12.83 -6.21
CA GLN A 127 23.16 14.02 -6.26
C GLN A 127 23.11 14.80 -4.91
N PHE A 128 23.63 14.25 -3.84
CA PHE A 128 23.72 14.88 -2.51
C PHE A 128 25.10 15.50 -2.25
N ALA A 129 26.06 15.34 -3.18
CA ALA A 129 27.40 15.89 -3.05
C ALA A 129 27.37 17.42 -2.96
N GLY A 130 27.92 17.97 -1.89
CA GLY A 130 27.96 19.42 -1.66
C GLY A 130 26.62 20.06 -1.30
N VAL A 131 25.55 19.27 -1.14
CA VAL A 131 24.23 19.76 -0.78
C VAL A 131 23.94 19.35 0.67
N PHE A 132 23.77 20.34 1.55
CA PHE A 132 23.35 20.09 2.92
C PHE A 132 22.53 21.28 3.42
N GLY A 133 21.24 21.05 3.68
CA GLY A 133 20.37 22.11 4.14
C GLY A 133 18.95 21.68 4.46
N VAL A 134 18.33 22.38 5.40
CA VAL A 134 16.96 22.08 5.86
C VAL A 134 15.94 22.24 4.72
N VAL A 135 16.09 23.24 3.87
CA VAL A 135 15.17 23.50 2.75
C VAL A 135 15.27 22.39 1.72
N ASP A 136 16.49 21.95 1.38
CA ASP A 136 16.70 20.84 0.46
C ASP A 136 16.13 19.53 1.04
N PHE A 137 16.38 19.26 2.33
CA PHE A 137 15.78 18.12 3.02
C PHE A 137 14.26 18.13 2.91
N ILE A 138 13.59 19.24 3.23
CA ILE A 138 12.14 19.35 3.18
C ILE A 138 11.63 19.13 1.76
N LYS A 139 12.26 19.73 0.75
CA LYS A 139 11.89 19.54 -0.67
C LYS A 139 11.99 18.08 -1.08
N ARG A 140 13.13 17.45 -0.84
CA ARG A 140 13.36 16.03 -1.19
C ARG A 140 12.46 15.08 -0.39
N PHE A 141 12.21 15.38 0.89
CA PHE A 141 11.29 14.63 1.73
C PHE A 141 9.88 14.68 1.18
N LEU A 142 9.35 15.83 0.81
CA LEU A 142 7.98 15.97 0.28
C LEU A 142 7.82 15.35 -1.12
N THR A 143 8.90 15.24 -1.89
CA THR A 143 8.87 14.70 -3.27
C THR A 143 9.36 13.26 -3.38
N ASN A 144 9.61 12.57 -2.26
CA ASN A 144 10.18 11.21 -2.21
C ASN A 144 11.52 11.09 -2.98
N GLN A 145 12.40 12.08 -2.88
CA GLN A 145 13.69 12.12 -3.58
C GLN A 145 14.90 11.84 -2.67
N ILE A 146 14.66 11.40 -1.43
CA ILE A 146 15.74 11.00 -0.51
C ILE A 146 16.08 9.53 -0.71
N ASN A 147 15.07 8.67 -0.69
CA ASN A 147 15.22 7.23 -0.88
C ASN A 147 13.97 6.69 -1.56
N ASP A 148 14.11 6.19 -2.77
CA ASP A 148 13.01 5.69 -3.59
C ASP A 148 12.23 4.56 -2.92
N THR A 149 12.89 3.78 -2.05
CA THR A 149 12.22 2.68 -1.33
C THR A 149 11.15 3.16 -0.37
N TYR A 150 11.12 4.44 -0.02
CA TYR A 150 10.14 5.02 0.90
C TYR A 150 8.78 5.33 0.27
N TRP A 151 8.60 5.08 -1.04
CA TRP A 151 7.30 5.24 -1.70
C TRP A 151 6.16 4.52 -0.97
N PHE A 152 6.46 3.40 -0.31
CA PHE A 152 5.50 2.65 0.50
C PHE A 152 4.94 3.47 1.67
N PHE A 153 5.80 4.25 2.36
CA PHE A 153 5.36 5.09 3.47
C PHE A 153 4.43 6.21 3.00
N TYR A 154 4.70 6.82 1.84
CA TYR A 154 3.81 7.82 1.24
C TYR A 154 2.47 7.21 0.89
N SER A 155 2.46 6.03 0.28
CA SER A 155 1.24 5.31 -0.06
C SER A 155 0.41 4.95 1.18
N ILE A 156 1.04 4.48 2.26
CA ILE A 156 0.31 4.11 3.49
C ILE A 156 -0.23 5.34 4.24
N ILE A 157 0.52 6.44 4.25
CA ILE A 157 0.05 7.72 4.82
C ILE A 157 -1.16 8.24 4.04
N TYR A 158 -1.11 8.18 2.73
CA TYR A 158 -2.23 8.51 1.85
C TYR A 158 -3.48 7.66 2.18
N LEU A 159 -3.32 6.35 2.33
CA LEU A 159 -4.41 5.47 2.74
C LEU A 159 -4.94 5.81 4.14
N TYR A 160 -4.10 6.28 5.07
CA TYR A 160 -4.56 6.75 6.38
C TYR A 160 -5.44 8.01 6.26
N VAL A 161 -5.11 8.92 5.34
CA VAL A 161 -5.94 10.10 5.08
C VAL A 161 -7.30 9.70 4.49
N LEU A 162 -7.32 8.70 3.61
CA LEU A 162 -8.56 8.18 3.01
C LEU A 162 -9.39 7.31 3.97
N THR A 163 -8.76 6.65 4.94
CA THR A 163 -9.44 5.68 5.82
C THR A 163 -10.71 6.22 6.49
N PRO A 164 -10.80 7.48 6.98
CA PRO A 164 -12.04 8.00 7.54
C PRO A 164 -13.21 8.03 6.56
N ILE A 165 -12.94 8.36 5.29
CA ILE A 165 -13.96 8.39 4.25
C ILE A 165 -14.34 6.95 3.89
N LEU A 166 -13.36 6.11 3.60
CA LEU A 166 -13.59 4.71 3.25
C LEU A 166 -14.33 3.95 4.37
N SER A 167 -14.02 4.25 5.64
CA SER A 167 -14.69 3.62 6.78
C SER A 167 -16.20 3.90 6.87
N LEU A 168 -16.71 4.92 6.21
CA LEU A 168 -18.15 5.18 6.11
C LEU A 168 -18.80 4.30 5.03
N VAL A 169 -18.06 4.04 3.97
CA VAL A 169 -18.56 3.32 2.78
C VAL A 169 -18.50 1.81 2.97
N VAL A 170 -17.51 1.30 3.69
CA VAL A 170 -17.26 -0.15 3.84
C VAL A 170 -18.32 -0.91 4.66
N HIS A 171 -19.24 -0.23 5.30
CA HIS A 171 -20.38 -0.88 5.97
C HIS A 171 -21.39 -1.47 4.98
N ASN A 172 -21.40 -0.99 3.73
CA ASN A 172 -22.26 -1.53 2.68
C ASN A 172 -21.42 -2.41 1.73
N ARG A 173 -21.69 -3.72 1.73
CA ARG A 173 -21.01 -4.70 0.89
C ARG A 173 -21.00 -4.32 -0.59
N ARG A 174 -22.14 -3.88 -1.14
CA ARG A 174 -22.24 -3.48 -2.56
C ARG A 174 -21.34 -2.28 -2.90
N CYS A 175 -21.23 -1.33 -1.96
CA CYS A 175 -20.32 -0.19 -2.16
C CYS A 175 -18.85 -0.63 -2.16
N VAL A 176 -18.46 -1.59 -1.33
CA VAL A 176 -17.10 -2.14 -1.34
C VAL A 176 -16.82 -2.89 -2.63
N GLU A 177 -17.75 -3.73 -3.09
CA GLU A 177 -17.65 -4.45 -4.36
C GLU A 177 -17.52 -3.49 -5.55
N TYR A 178 -18.34 -2.43 -5.58
CA TYR A 178 -18.25 -1.38 -6.60
C TYR A 178 -16.87 -0.70 -6.59
N LEU A 179 -16.37 -0.29 -5.41
CA LEU A 179 -15.05 0.32 -5.28
C LEU A 179 -13.92 -0.63 -5.68
N LEU A 180 -14.04 -1.92 -5.38
CA LEU A 180 -13.07 -2.92 -5.80
C LEU A 180 -13.03 -3.06 -7.33
N VAL A 181 -14.20 -3.15 -7.97
CA VAL A 181 -14.28 -3.22 -9.43
C VAL A 181 -13.75 -1.93 -10.06
N LEU A 182 -14.13 -0.77 -9.53
CA LEU A 182 -13.67 0.52 -10.03
C LEU A 182 -12.15 0.67 -9.91
N THR A 183 -11.60 0.39 -8.74
CA THR A 183 -10.14 0.49 -8.50
C THR A 183 -9.37 -0.55 -9.31
N ALA A 184 -9.90 -1.76 -9.50
CA ALA A 184 -9.29 -2.77 -10.36
C ALA A 184 -9.31 -2.35 -11.84
N ALA A 185 -10.42 -1.83 -12.34
CA ALA A 185 -10.53 -1.33 -13.70
C ALA A 185 -9.52 -0.19 -13.97
N ILE A 186 -9.37 0.73 -13.02
CA ILE A 186 -8.46 1.87 -13.15
C ILE A 186 -7.00 1.44 -12.97
N SER A 187 -6.69 0.68 -11.91
CA SER A 187 -5.29 0.37 -11.57
C SER A 187 -4.69 -0.79 -12.37
N VAL A 188 -5.51 -1.67 -12.92
CA VAL A 188 -5.08 -2.85 -13.68
C VAL A 188 -5.59 -2.80 -15.10
N GLY A 189 -6.90 -2.53 -15.29
CA GLY A 189 -7.52 -2.53 -16.61
C GLY A 189 -6.93 -1.50 -17.54
N LEU A 190 -6.81 -0.23 -17.13
CA LEU A 190 -6.27 0.83 -17.98
C LEU A 190 -4.81 0.62 -18.36
N PRO A 191 -3.87 0.26 -17.46
CA PRO A 191 -2.50 -0.08 -17.84
C PRO A 191 -2.41 -1.27 -18.80
N LEU A 192 -3.33 -2.24 -18.72
CA LEU A 192 -3.39 -3.34 -19.67
C LEU A 192 -3.75 -2.88 -21.08
N THR A 193 -4.57 -1.84 -21.24
CA THR A 193 -4.91 -1.31 -22.57
C THR A 193 -3.69 -0.78 -23.33
N GLU A 194 -2.70 -0.24 -22.62
CA GLU A 194 -1.43 0.20 -23.24
C GLU A 194 -0.66 -0.97 -23.87
N ARG A 195 -0.69 -2.13 -23.23
CA ARG A 195 -0.05 -3.36 -23.74
C ARG A 195 -0.69 -3.84 -25.06
N PHE A 196 -1.96 -3.52 -25.30
CA PHE A 196 -2.68 -3.86 -26.53
C PHE A 196 -2.68 -2.73 -27.58
N GLY A 197 -1.86 -1.69 -27.37
CA GLY A 197 -1.76 -0.55 -28.30
C GLY A 197 -2.97 0.39 -28.26
N LEU A 198 -3.89 0.19 -27.35
CA LEU A 198 -4.99 1.10 -27.06
C LEU A 198 -4.45 2.12 -26.05
N ASN A 199 -3.98 3.28 -26.53
CA ASN A 199 -3.42 4.31 -25.67
C ASN A 199 -4.45 5.40 -25.37
N PRO A 200 -5.16 5.36 -24.26
CA PRO A 200 -6.05 6.44 -23.82
C PRO A 200 -5.21 7.59 -23.23
N ILE A 201 -4.46 8.29 -24.07
CA ILE A 201 -3.44 9.30 -23.73
C ILE A 201 -3.93 10.32 -22.68
N TYR A 202 -5.19 10.71 -22.72
CA TYR A 202 -5.74 11.71 -21.81
C TYR A 202 -6.28 11.10 -20.50
N VAL A 203 -6.69 9.84 -20.52
CA VAL A 203 -7.22 9.16 -19.35
C VAL A 203 -6.11 8.82 -18.38
N ASN A 204 -4.94 8.39 -18.87
CA ASN A 204 -3.80 8.06 -18.02
C ASN A 204 -3.25 9.26 -17.24
N SER A 205 -3.20 10.44 -17.83
CA SER A 205 -2.74 11.65 -17.13
C SER A 205 -3.71 12.11 -16.04
N LEU A 206 -5.02 11.94 -16.23
CA LEU A 206 -6.04 12.25 -15.23
C LEU A 206 -6.12 11.18 -14.13
N LEU A 207 -5.90 9.92 -14.50
CA LEU A 207 -5.99 8.78 -13.59
C LEU A 207 -4.65 8.47 -12.89
N SER A 208 -3.55 9.09 -13.30
CA SER A 208 -2.29 9.07 -12.56
C SER A 208 -2.36 9.87 -11.25
N TRP A 209 -3.46 10.54 -11.01
CA TRP A 209 -3.76 11.13 -9.69
C TRP A 209 -3.85 10.02 -8.63
N PRO A 210 -3.16 10.18 -7.48
CA PRO A 210 -3.02 9.11 -6.50
C PRO A 210 -4.34 8.60 -5.90
N LEU A 211 -5.45 9.35 -6.06
CA LEU A 211 -6.74 8.98 -5.49
C LEU A 211 -7.34 7.70 -6.09
N PHE A 212 -7.18 7.45 -7.38
CA PHE A 212 -7.88 6.36 -8.05
C PHE A 212 -6.96 5.34 -8.73
N SER A 213 -5.73 5.71 -9.08
CA SER A 213 -4.79 4.84 -9.77
C SER A 213 -3.89 4.01 -8.83
N SER A 214 -4.10 4.16 -7.53
CA SER A 214 -3.26 3.47 -6.55
C SER A 214 -3.66 2.00 -6.43
N VAL A 215 -2.85 1.11 -6.99
CA VAL A 215 -2.92 -0.34 -6.74
C VAL A 215 -2.95 -0.64 -5.23
N ALA A 216 -2.34 0.24 -4.42
CA ALA A 216 -2.38 0.18 -2.96
C ALA A 216 -3.82 0.28 -2.41
N LEU A 217 -4.66 1.14 -2.98
CA LEU A 217 -6.07 1.26 -2.59
C LEU A 217 -6.86 -0.01 -2.91
N LEU A 218 -6.62 -0.60 -4.08
CA LEU A 218 -7.23 -1.87 -4.47
C LEU A 218 -6.93 -2.97 -3.45
N TYR A 219 -5.66 -3.18 -3.10
CA TYR A 219 -5.27 -4.20 -2.13
C TYR A 219 -5.76 -3.87 -0.72
N PHE A 220 -5.78 -2.61 -0.34
CA PHE A 220 -6.30 -2.16 0.94
C PHE A 220 -7.79 -2.50 1.12
N LEU A 221 -8.61 -2.23 0.10
CA LEU A 221 -10.02 -2.60 0.08
C LEU A 221 -10.22 -4.12 0.00
N ALA A 222 -9.43 -4.81 -0.82
CA ALA A 222 -9.49 -6.27 -0.96
C ALA A 222 -9.21 -6.98 0.38
N GLY A 223 -8.23 -6.52 1.14
CA GLY A 223 -7.93 -7.08 2.46
C GLY A 223 -9.09 -6.96 3.45
N TYR A 224 -9.77 -5.82 3.46
CA TYR A 224 -10.97 -5.64 4.26
C TYR A 224 -12.11 -6.54 3.78
N TYR A 225 -12.34 -6.61 2.47
CA TYR A 225 -13.41 -7.39 1.87
C TYR A 225 -13.26 -8.88 2.19
N VAL A 226 -12.08 -9.44 1.96
CA VAL A 226 -11.78 -10.85 2.25
C VAL A 226 -11.97 -11.16 3.73
N HIS A 227 -11.50 -10.29 4.62
CA HIS A 227 -11.64 -10.52 6.06
C HIS A 227 -13.09 -10.41 6.58
N THR A 228 -13.91 -9.59 5.93
CA THR A 228 -15.25 -9.26 6.47
C THR A 228 -16.34 -10.10 5.83
N TYR A 229 -16.17 -10.50 4.56
CA TYR A 229 -17.25 -11.11 3.76
C TYR A 229 -16.94 -12.52 3.25
N TRP A 230 -15.72 -13.00 3.47
CA TRP A 230 -15.26 -14.37 3.18
C TRP A 230 -14.81 -15.06 4.46
#